data_c97666648a81e2e47e60df995256f42c
#
_entry.id   c97666648a81e2e47e60df995256f42c
#
_cell.length_a   1.000
_cell.length_b   1.000
_cell.length_c   1.000
_cell.angle_alpha   90.00
_cell.angle_beta   90.00
_cell.angle_gamma   90.00
#
_symmetry.space_group_name_H-M   'P 1'
#
loop_
_entity.id
_entity.type
_entity.pdbx_description
1 polymer ?
#
loop_
_entity_poly.entity_id
_entity_poly.type
_entity_poly.pdbx_seq_one_letter_code
_entity_poly.pdbx_strand_id
1 'polypeptide(L)'
;MRARRAGRPFVLWLGPGLALCLGLAAPLQASGQDFGKIASDILHKSMPGDKGNLTKGDVTEGLREAMSVAGGLATKRLSAPNGYMGDPAVRIALPGVLGQAHKRLAPFGMAGPLDDLQRRVNSAAESAAPVAGKLVGDAVRSMTFEDAVTILRGGDNAATTFLQRKTEANLRQALKPHFAEALQASGALKALDGVVAKYGAGVIRTDTRSWLAEEATTGALKGLFYYVAREEQAIRRDPVKRTSDLLRKVFGG
;
A
#
# COMPACT_ATOMS: atom_id res chain seq x y z
N MET A 1 18.12 -30.85 -63.97
CA MET A 1 18.83 -29.74 -64.67
C MET A 1 19.13 -28.68 -63.57
N ARG A 2 20.40 -28.62 -63.17
CA ARG A 2 21.41 -27.61 -63.49
C ARG A 2 20.93 -26.21 -63.17
N ALA A 3 21.60 -25.35 -62.45
CA ALA A 3 23.00 -25.21 -62.04
C ALA A 3 23.09 -23.94 -61.19
N ARG A 4 23.91 -23.97 -60.11
CA ARG A 4 25.19 -23.25 -59.95
C ARG A 4 25.12 -21.72 -59.92
N ARG A 5 25.64 -21.20 -58.93
CA ARG A 5 26.98 -20.68 -58.48
C ARG A 5 26.85 -19.18 -58.32
N ALA A 6 27.48 -18.45 -57.52
CA ALA A 6 28.73 -18.32 -56.80
C ALA A 6 28.64 -16.93 -56.14
N GLY A 7 29.25 -16.54 -55.18
CA GLY A 7 30.59 -16.62 -54.62
C GLY A 7 30.99 -15.26 -54.10
N ARG A 8 31.39 -15.18 -52.88
CA ARG A 8 32.47 -14.40 -52.23
C ARG A 8 32.89 -13.02 -52.84
N PRO A 9 33.52 -12.09 -52.06
CA PRO A 9 34.45 -12.38 -50.96
C PRO A 9 34.36 -11.42 -49.76
N PHE A 10 34.82 -11.91 -48.66
CA PHE A 10 35.57 -11.40 -47.54
C PHE A 10 36.40 -10.12 -47.82
N VAL A 11 36.22 -9.08 -47.02
CA VAL A 11 37.26 -8.07 -46.79
C VAL A 11 37.41 -7.88 -45.28
N LEU A 12 38.51 -8.40 -44.77
CA LEU A 12 39.10 -8.03 -43.49
C LEU A 12 39.57 -6.57 -43.57
N TRP A 13 39.19 -5.78 -42.60
CA TRP A 13 39.97 -4.59 -42.22
C TRP A 13 40.27 -4.65 -40.73
N LEU A 14 41.53 -4.95 -40.45
CA LEU A 14 42.17 -4.78 -39.16
C LEU A 14 42.55 -3.32 -38.99
N GLY A 15 42.26 -2.75 -37.85
CA GLY A 15 42.87 -1.50 -37.38
C GLY A 15 42.58 -1.31 -35.89
N PRO A 16 43.59 -1.02 -35.06
CA PRO A 16 43.52 -1.21 -33.63
C PRO A 16 43.13 0.07 -32.92
N GLY A 17 42.35 -0.06 -31.87
CA GLY A 17 41.98 1.05 -31.00
C GLY A 17 41.47 0.54 -29.66
N LEU A 18 42.42 0.14 -28.83
CA LEU A 18 42.22 -0.17 -27.41
C LEU A 18 41.72 1.07 -26.69
N ALA A 19 40.51 1.06 -26.16
CA ALA A 19 40.13 1.91 -25.04
C ALA A 19 39.20 1.11 -24.14
N LEU A 20 39.81 0.50 -23.16
CA LEU A 20 39.23 -0.18 -22.03
C LEU A 20 38.62 0.88 -21.13
N CYS A 21 37.31 1.21 -21.30
CA CYS A 21 36.53 1.90 -20.31
C CYS A 21 35.77 0.87 -19.48
N LEU A 22 36.44 0.34 -18.45
CA LEU A 22 35.76 -0.25 -17.30
C LEU A 22 34.94 0.85 -16.67
N GLY A 23 33.71 1.04 -17.11
CA GLY A 23 32.67 1.75 -16.40
C GLY A 23 32.23 0.88 -15.24
N LEU A 24 32.79 1.14 -14.06
CA LEU A 24 32.20 0.66 -12.80
C LEU A 24 30.75 1.11 -12.77
N ALA A 25 29.84 0.16 -12.95
CA ALA A 25 28.47 0.30 -12.50
C ALA A 25 28.51 0.31 -10.97
N ALA A 26 28.68 1.50 -10.38
CA ALA A 26 28.42 1.69 -8.98
C ALA A 26 26.93 1.43 -8.75
N PRO A 27 26.55 0.55 -7.81
CA PRO A 27 25.16 0.49 -7.38
C PRO A 27 24.81 1.86 -6.82
N LEU A 28 23.75 2.47 -7.34
CA LEU A 28 23.10 3.61 -6.70
C LEU A 28 22.54 3.15 -5.34
N GLN A 29 23.40 3.06 -4.37
CA GLN A 29 23.06 3.10 -2.96
C GLN A 29 22.92 4.57 -2.55
N ALA A 30 22.00 5.25 -3.12
CA ALA A 30 21.51 6.53 -2.61
C ALA A 30 20.32 6.19 -1.73
N SER A 31 20.31 6.49 -0.54
CA SER A 31 20.67 7.47 0.39
C SER A 31 19.85 7.31 1.68
N GLY A 32 20.00 6.19 2.38
CA GLY A 32 19.56 6.11 3.78
C GLY A 32 20.41 6.97 4.73
N GLN A 33 21.50 7.56 4.22
CA GLN A 33 22.45 8.33 5.04
C GLN A 33 22.12 9.83 5.14
N ASP A 34 21.40 10.40 4.15
CA ASP A 34 21.14 11.83 4.14
C ASP A 34 20.05 12.24 5.13
N PHE A 35 19.04 11.40 5.35
CA PHE A 35 18.02 11.68 6.36
C PHE A 35 18.53 11.56 7.80
N GLY A 36 19.49 10.68 8.06
CA GLY A 36 20.18 10.60 9.36
C GLY A 36 20.99 11.85 9.67
N LYS A 37 21.65 12.42 8.67
CA LYS A 37 22.37 13.70 8.81
C LYS A 37 21.39 14.87 8.97
N ILE A 38 20.32 14.92 8.19
CA ILE A 38 19.31 15.98 8.29
C ILE A 38 18.65 15.96 9.68
N ALA A 39 18.31 14.80 10.22
CA ALA A 39 17.72 14.72 11.56
C ALA A 39 18.75 15.07 12.66
N SER A 40 20.03 14.71 12.51
CA SER A 40 21.10 15.12 13.44
C SER A 40 21.47 16.59 13.25
N ASP A 41 21.50 17.10 12.03
CA ASP A 41 21.77 18.52 11.75
C ASP A 41 20.61 19.41 12.21
N ILE A 42 19.38 18.97 12.12
CA ILE A 42 18.21 19.63 12.69
C ILE A 42 18.30 19.70 14.22
N LEU A 43 18.83 18.65 14.86
CA LEU A 43 18.99 18.59 16.32
C LEU A 43 20.25 19.31 16.83
N HIS A 44 21.27 19.55 15.98
CA HIS A 44 22.57 20.11 16.38
C HIS A 44 22.93 21.48 15.77
N LYS A 45 22.16 21.93 14.76
CA LYS A 45 22.47 23.21 14.11
C LYS A 45 21.64 24.36 14.66
N SER A 46 22.08 24.86 15.83
CA SER A 46 21.78 26.23 16.24
C SER A 46 22.55 27.17 15.31
N MET A 47 21.88 27.71 14.27
CA MET A 47 22.44 28.83 13.53
C MET A 47 21.67 30.12 13.87
N PRO A 48 22.37 31.24 14.10
CA PRO A 48 21.73 32.52 14.36
C PRO A 48 21.25 33.11 13.04
N GLY A 49 19.92 33.15 12.85
CA GLY A 49 19.28 33.78 11.69
C GLY A 49 17.95 33.12 11.36
N ASP A 50 16.92 33.55 12.03
CA ASP A 50 15.48 33.57 11.67
C ASP A 50 14.92 32.48 10.72
N LYS A 51 15.19 31.21 11.01
CA LYS A 51 14.41 30.05 10.60
C LYS A 51 14.22 29.20 11.84
N GLY A 52 13.02 29.31 12.43
CA GLY A 52 12.66 28.77 13.72
C GLY A 52 13.23 27.37 13.95
N ASN A 53 14.02 27.27 15.00
CA ASN A 53 14.62 26.03 15.47
C ASN A 53 13.52 24.99 15.68
N LEU A 54 13.55 23.87 14.92
CA LEU A 54 12.60 22.77 15.09
C LEU A 54 12.76 22.18 16.49
N THR A 55 11.71 22.27 17.27
CA THR A 55 11.66 21.63 18.58
C THR A 55 11.32 20.15 18.44
N LYS A 56 11.57 19.36 19.50
CA LYS A 56 11.09 17.97 19.56
C LYS A 56 9.58 17.87 19.34
N GLY A 57 8.83 18.86 19.83
CA GLY A 57 7.40 18.99 19.62
C GLY A 57 7.03 19.18 18.16
N ASP A 58 7.71 20.12 17.46
CA ASP A 58 7.46 20.40 16.04
C ASP A 58 7.68 19.16 15.17
N VAL A 59 8.74 18.39 15.45
CA VAL A 59 9.05 17.16 14.69
C VAL A 59 7.95 16.10 14.90
N THR A 60 7.51 15.90 16.14
CA THR A 60 6.48 14.93 16.44
C THR A 60 5.13 15.33 15.85
N GLU A 61 4.76 16.59 15.98
CA GLU A 61 3.49 17.11 15.50
C GLU A 61 3.44 17.13 13.97
N GLY A 62 4.52 17.56 13.30
CA GLY A 62 4.60 17.51 11.82
C GLY A 62 4.46 16.09 11.27
N LEU A 63 5.06 15.10 11.92
CA LEU A 63 4.89 13.72 11.49
C LEU A 63 3.47 13.20 11.76
N ARG A 64 2.89 13.53 12.93
CA ARG A 64 1.48 13.21 13.23
C ARG A 64 0.53 13.83 12.20
N GLU A 65 0.75 15.09 11.84
CA GLU A 65 -0.03 15.77 10.80
C GLU A 65 0.10 15.06 9.45
N ALA A 66 1.34 14.75 9.01
CA ALA A 66 1.58 14.00 7.77
C ALA A 66 0.82 12.68 7.74
N MET A 67 0.90 11.90 8.83
CA MET A 67 0.26 10.60 8.92
C MET A 67 -1.27 10.71 9.05
N SER A 68 -1.77 11.75 9.71
CA SER A 68 -3.21 12.05 9.79
C SER A 68 -3.78 12.39 8.41
N VAL A 69 -3.06 13.22 7.64
CA VAL A 69 -3.43 13.55 6.25
C VAL A 69 -3.40 12.29 5.39
N ALA A 70 -2.33 11.52 5.43
CA ALA A 70 -2.20 10.28 4.66
C ALA A 70 -3.30 9.27 4.99
N GLY A 71 -3.57 9.04 6.28
CA GLY A 71 -4.64 8.15 6.75
C GLY A 71 -6.03 8.65 6.35
N GLY A 72 -6.27 9.95 6.44
CA GLY A 72 -7.53 10.58 6.03
C GLY A 72 -7.80 10.44 4.53
N LEU A 73 -6.79 10.71 3.68
CA LEU A 73 -6.89 10.55 2.23
C LEU A 73 -7.12 9.09 1.84
N ALA A 74 -6.36 8.17 2.43
CA ALA A 74 -6.53 6.75 2.22
C ALA A 74 -7.96 6.30 2.60
N THR A 75 -8.43 6.69 3.78
CA THR A 75 -9.79 6.37 4.25
C THR A 75 -10.85 6.94 3.34
N LYS A 76 -10.76 8.23 2.97
CA LYS A 76 -11.71 8.87 2.06
C LYS A 76 -11.79 8.16 0.70
N ARG A 77 -10.65 7.76 0.15
CA ARG A 77 -10.61 7.03 -1.12
C ARG A 77 -11.26 5.66 -1.01
N LEU A 78 -10.92 4.91 0.03
CA LEU A 78 -11.38 3.54 0.20
C LEU A 78 -12.86 3.43 0.63
N SER A 79 -13.39 4.44 1.33
CA SER A 79 -14.81 4.48 1.72
C SER A 79 -15.73 4.97 0.60
N ALA A 80 -15.19 5.48 -0.50
CA ALA A 80 -16.00 5.90 -1.64
C ALA A 80 -16.60 4.67 -2.37
N PRO A 81 -17.75 4.82 -3.05
CA PRO A 81 -18.30 3.77 -3.89
C PRO A 81 -17.26 3.25 -4.90
N ASN A 82 -17.07 1.95 -4.95
CA ASN A 82 -16.03 1.27 -5.73
C ASN A 82 -14.59 1.64 -5.32
N GLY A 83 -14.36 2.14 -4.11
CA GLY A 83 -13.04 2.48 -3.60
C GLY A 83 -12.09 1.29 -3.52
N TYR A 84 -12.64 0.10 -3.23
CA TYR A 84 -11.91 -1.16 -3.32
C TYR A 84 -12.15 -1.86 -4.67
N MET A 85 -13.41 -2.04 -5.07
CA MET A 85 -13.74 -2.83 -6.26
C MET A 85 -13.19 -2.21 -7.55
N GLY A 86 -13.20 -0.88 -7.65
CA GLY A 86 -12.78 -0.14 -8.83
C GLY A 86 -11.26 -0.08 -9.06
N ASP A 87 -10.45 -0.34 -8.03
CA ASP A 87 -9.01 -0.23 -8.10
C ASP A 87 -8.32 -1.60 -8.00
N PRO A 88 -7.69 -2.09 -9.09
CA PRO A 88 -6.99 -3.38 -9.09
C PRO A 88 -5.90 -3.53 -8.01
N ALA A 89 -5.29 -2.41 -7.56
CA ALA A 89 -4.23 -2.43 -6.56
C ALA A 89 -4.71 -2.83 -5.16
N VAL A 90 -5.98 -2.54 -4.84
CA VAL A 90 -6.56 -2.77 -3.52
C VAL A 90 -7.81 -3.64 -3.55
N ARG A 91 -8.31 -3.99 -4.74
CA ARG A 91 -9.46 -4.87 -4.90
C ARG A 91 -9.27 -6.16 -4.14
N ILE A 92 -10.22 -6.49 -3.29
CA ILE A 92 -10.23 -7.73 -2.54
C ILE A 92 -10.70 -8.84 -3.49
N ALA A 93 -9.76 -9.68 -3.90
CA ALA A 93 -10.06 -10.85 -4.69
C ALA A 93 -10.72 -11.94 -3.82
N LEU A 94 -11.52 -12.79 -4.43
CA LEU A 94 -12.05 -13.96 -3.74
C LEU A 94 -10.90 -14.89 -3.34
N PRO A 95 -10.84 -15.33 -2.07
CA PRO A 95 -9.72 -16.11 -1.58
C PRO A 95 -9.82 -17.59 -1.95
N GLY A 96 -8.69 -18.29 -1.90
CA GLY A 96 -8.59 -19.74 -1.98
C GLY A 96 -9.34 -20.36 -3.16
N VAL A 97 -10.17 -21.34 -2.86
CA VAL A 97 -10.94 -22.10 -3.87
C VAL A 97 -11.99 -21.25 -4.60
N LEU A 98 -12.55 -20.22 -3.95
CA LEU A 98 -13.49 -19.29 -4.58
C LEU A 98 -12.81 -18.50 -5.70
N GLY A 99 -11.59 -18.00 -5.46
CA GLY A 99 -10.80 -17.30 -6.45
C GLY A 99 -10.34 -18.20 -7.60
N GLN A 100 -10.01 -19.46 -7.33
CA GLN A 100 -9.69 -20.44 -8.35
C GLN A 100 -10.92 -20.77 -9.23
N ALA A 101 -12.08 -21.00 -8.60
CA ALA A 101 -13.33 -21.22 -9.30
C ALA A 101 -13.68 -20.00 -10.18
N HIS A 102 -13.58 -18.80 -9.64
CA HIS A 102 -13.79 -17.56 -10.39
C HIS A 102 -12.93 -17.52 -11.67
N LYS A 103 -11.62 -17.71 -11.54
CA LYS A 103 -10.67 -17.69 -12.67
C LYS A 103 -10.99 -18.74 -13.74
N ARG A 104 -11.47 -19.91 -13.33
CA ARG A 104 -11.83 -21.00 -14.27
C ARG A 104 -13.15 -20.76 -14.97
N LEU A 105 -14.12 -20.13 -14.31
CA LEU A 105 -15.47 -19.94 -14.81
C LEU A 105 -15.66 -18.63 -15.59
N ALA A 106 -14.88 -17.60 -15.27
CA ALA A 106 -14.97 -16.27 -15.88
C ALA A 106 -14.82 -16.27 -17.43
N PRO A 107 -13.88 -17.02 -18.04
CA PRO A 107 -13.74 -17.07 -19.49
C PRO A 107 -14.98 -17.60 -20.22
N PHE A 108 -15.83 -18.37 -19.53
CA PHE A 108 -17.05 -18.96 -20.07
C PHE A 108 -18.33 -18.17 -19.72
N GLY A 109 -18.17 -16.98 -19.09
CA GLY A 109 -19.32 -16.19 -18.63
C GLY A 109 -20.11 -16.83 -17.46
N MET A 110 -19.55 -17.83 -16.80
CA MET A 110 -20.23 -18.62 -15.76
C MET A 110 -19.91 -18.15 -14.34
N ALA A 111 -19.12 -17.08 -14.18
CA ALA A 111 -18.66 -16.60 -12.87
C ALA A 111 -19.65 -15.64 -12.16
N GLY A 112 -20.82 -15.34 -12.73
CA GLY A 112 -21.75 -14.32 -12.22
C GLY A 112 -22.00 -14.33 -10.70
N PRO A 113 -22.32 -15.48 -10.05
CA PRO A 113 -22.47 -15.54 -8.60
C PRO A 113 -21.17 -15.21 -7.81
N LEU A 114 -20.01 -15.55 -8.37
CA LEU A 114 -18.71 -15.22 -7.77
C LEU A 114 -18.37 -13.74 -7.95
N ASP A 115 -18.70 -13.17 -9.11
CA ASP A 115 -18.58 -11.72 -9.35
C ASP A 115 -19.46 -10.93 -8.38
N ASP A 116 -20.68 -11.38 -8.13
CA ASP A 116 -21.60 -10.75 -7.18
C ASP A 116 -21.04 -10.84 -5.74
N LEU A 117 -20.56 -12.01 -5.34
CA LEU A 117 -19.90 -12.18 -4.05
C LEU A 117 -18.70 -11.26 -3.90
N GLN A 118 -17.84 -11.17 -4.91
CA GLN A 118 -16.67 -10.30 -4.87
C GLN A 118 -17.04 -8.82 -4.72
N ARG A 119 -18.04 -8.35 -5.47
CA ARG A 119 -18.55 -6.98 -5.34
C ARG A 119 -19.04 -6.69 -3.92
N ARG A 120 -19.80 -7.61 -3.32
CA ARG A 120 -20.35 -7.45 -1.96
C ARG A 120 -19.28 -7.46 -0.88
N VAL A 121 -18.25 -8.29 -1.02
CA VAL A 121 -17.08 -8.30 -0.12
C VAL A 121 -16.35 -6.97 -0.19
N ASN A 122 -16.12 -6.42 -1.38
CA ASN A 122 -15.48 -5.12 -1.55
C ASN A 122 -16.35 -3.98 -1.00
N SER A 123 -17.68 -4.02 -1.21
CA SER A 123 -18.61 -3.06 -0.63
C SER A 123 -18.60 -3.11 0.91
N ALA A 124 -18.48 -4.29 1.51
CA ALA A 124 -18.31 -4.43 2.96
C ALA A 124 -17.02 -3.75 3.44
N ALA A 125 -15.93 -3.89 2.70
CA ALA A 125 -14.67 -3.22 3.00
C ALA A 125 -14.77 -1.69 2.91
N GLU A 126 -15.48 -1.17 1.90
CA GLU A 126 -15.78 0.26 1.74
C GLU A 126 -16.54 0.80 2.96
N SER A 127 -17.54 0.05 3.43
CA SER A 127 -18.33 0.41 4.61
C SER A 127 -17.53 0.37 5.93
N ALA A 128 -16.54 -0.51 6.04
CA ALA A 128 -15.68 -0.66 7.20
C ALA A 128 -14.49 0.33 7.21
N ALA A 129 -14.12 0.91 6.07
CA ALA A 129 -12.97 1.80 5.93
C ALA A 129 -12.97 3.01 6.89
N PRO A 130 -14.09 3.69 7.19
CA PRO A 130 -14.11 4.79 8.14
C PRO A 130 -13.72 4.36 9.57
N VAL A 131 -14.12 3.17 9.99
CA VAL A 131 -13.75 2.63 11.32
C VAL A 131 -12.26 2.35 11.38
N ALA A 132 -11.71 1.75 10.33
CA ALA A 132 -10.27 1.52 10.21
C ALA A 132 -9.48 2.84 10.24
N GLY A 133 -9.93 3.84 9.49
CA GLY A 133 -9.32 5.17 9.46
C GLY A 133 -9.30 5.85 10.84
N LYS A 134 -10.39 5.74 11.60
CA LYS A 134 -10.45 6.27 12.98
C LYS A 134 -9.40 5.60 13.87
N LEU A 135 -9.31 4.28 13.87
CA LEU A 135 -8.35 3.53 14.67
C LEU A 135 -6.89 3.85 14.30
N VAL A 136 -6.59 4.02 13.01
CA VAL A 136 -5.28 4.49 12.56
C VAL A 136 -5.01 5.91 13.06
N GLY A 137 -5.99 6.80 12.99
CA GLY A 137 -5.88 8.16 13.53
C GLY A 137 -5.60 8.19 15.03
N ASP A 138 -6.24 7.31 15.82
CA ASP A 138 -5.98 7.17 17.26
C ASP A 138 -4.53 6.74 17.52
N ALA A 139 -4.01 5.79 16.73
CA ALA A 139 -2.61 5.36 16.83
C ALA A 139 -1.62 6.45 16.45
N VAL A 140 -1.91 7.24 15.43
CA VAL A 140 -1.09 8.40 15.04
C VAL A 140 -1.02 9.40 16.18
N ARG A 141 -2.14 9.71 16.83
CA ARG A 141 -2.18 10.62 17.98
C ARG A 141 -1.36 10.14 19.19
N SER A 142 -1.25 8.82 19.37
CA SER A 142 -0.47 8.22 20.47
C SER A 142 1.03 8.11 20.18
N MET A 143 1.51 8.53 19.00
CA MET A 143 2.90 8.45 18.60
C MET A 143 3.79 9.31 19.50
N THR A 144 4.94 8.77 19.94
CA THR A 144 5.93 9.48 20.76
C THR A 144 6.97 10.22 19.91
N PHE A 145 7.81 11.02 20.55
CA PHE A 145 8.94 11.66 19.87
C PHE A 145 9.97 10.62 19.36
N GLU A 146 10.25 9.59 20.14
CA GLU A 146 11.16 8.49 19.78
C GLU A 146 10.64 7.73 18.56
N ASP A 147 9.33 7.50 18.50
CA ASP A 147 8.68 6.93 17.33
C ASP A 147 8.89 7.83 16.11
N ALA A 148 8.67 9.14 16.26
CA ALA A 148 8.85 10.13 15.19
C ALA A 148 10.28 10.17 14.65
N VAL A 149 11.28 10.17 15.52
CA VAL A 149 12.70 10.12 15.13
C VAL A 149 13.01 8.83 14.37
N THR A 150 12.50 7.70 14.85
CA THR A 150 12.69 6.40 14.18
C THR A 150 12.09 6.39 12.77
N ILE A 151 10.90 6.96 12.61
CA ILE A 151 10.21 7.06 11.32
C ILE A 151 10.95 8.00 10.37
N LEU A 152 11.40 9.16 10.84
CA LEU A 152 12.10 10.14 10.00
C LEU A 152 13.45 9.60 9.48
N ARG A 153 14.15 8.79 10.28
CA ARG A 153 15.39 8.11 9.88
C ARG A 153 15.16 6.91 8.96
N GLY A 154 13.91 6.46 8.84
CA GLY A 154 13.55 5.31 8.03
C GLY A 154 13.36 5.64 6.55
N GLY A 155 13.16 4.61 5.74
CA GLY A 155 12.90 4.73 4.30
C GLY A 155 11.50 5.27 3.96
N ASP A 156 11.17 5.24 2.68
CA ASP A 156 9.97 5.84 2.08
C ASP A 156 8.62 5.42 2.68
N ASN A 157 8.57 4.26 3.37
CA ASN A 157 7.37 3.71 3.99
C ASN A 157 7.54 3.48 5.50
N ALA A 158 8.47 4.19 6.14
CA ALA A 158 8.81 3.94 7.55
C ALA A 158 7.64 4.20 8.49
N ALA A 159 6.86 5.27 8.26
CA ALA A 159 5.70 5.59 9.06
C ALA A 159 4.57 4.56 8.86
N THR A 160 4.31 4.17 7.63
CA THR A 160 3.32 3.13 7.30
C THR A 160 3.70 1.80 7.95
N THR A 161 4.96 1.39 7.84
CA THR A 161 5.47 0.14 8.46
C THR A 161 5.37 0.21 9.98
N PHE A 162 5.68 1.37 10.57
CA PHE A 162 5.53 1.59 12.01
C PHE A 162 4.06 1.46 12.44
N LEU A 163 3.15 2.16 11.76
CA LEU A 163 1.71 2.09 12.04
C LEU A 163 1.19 0.67 11.89
N GLN A 164 1.55 -0.02 10.82
CA GLN A 164 1.14 -1.41 10.60
C GLN A 164 1.55 -2.30 11.76
N ARG A 165 2.82 -2.27 12.15
CA ARG A 165 3.32 -3.08 13.29
C ARG A 165 2.63 -2.74 14.62
N LYS A 166 2.37 -1.47 14.87
CA LYS A 166 1.75 -1.01 16.14
C LYS A 166 0.24 -1.29 16.21
N THR A 167 -0.44 -1.33 15.06
CA THR A 167 -1.90 -1.27 15.03
C THR A 167 -2.57 -2.49 14.41
N GLU A 168 -1.89 -3.27 13.56
CA GLU A 168 -2.53 -4.31 12.74
C GLU A 168 -3.31 -5.33 13.59
N ALA A 169 -2.74 -5.81 14.69
CA ALA A 169 -3.41 -6.78 15.57
C ALA A 169 -4.69 -6.18 16.19
N ASN A 170 -4.60 -4.96 16.72
CA ASN A 170 -5.74 -4.25 17.31
C ASN A 170 -6.80 -3.88 16.26
N LEU A 171 -6.36 -3.42 15.07
CA LEU A 171 -7.24 -3.13 13.94
C LEU A 171 -7.99 -4.37 13.51
N ARG A 172 -7.31 -5.50 13.36
CA ARG A 172 -7.92 -6.77 12.99
C ARG A 172 -8.98 -7.21 13.99
N GLN A 173 -8.64 -7.16 15.27
CA GLN A 173 -9.57 -7.50 16.35
C GLN A 173 -10.79 -6.57 16.37
N ALA A 174 -10.60 -5.27 16.29
CA ALA A 174 -11.65 -4.28 16.31
C ALA A 174 -12.53 -4.30 15.05
N LEU A 175 -11.94 -4.57 13.88
CA LEU A 175 -12.67 -4.57 12.61
C LEU A 175 -13.45 -5.87 12.35
N LYS A 176 -13.05 -6.98 12.94
CA LYS A 176 -13.68 -8.29 12.71
C LYS A 176 -15.22 -8.27 12.90
N PRO A 177 -15.79 -7.72 13.99
CA PRO A 177 -17.25 -7.61 14.13
C PRO A 177 -17.87 -6.69 13.08
N HIS A 178 -17.24 -5.54 12.77
CA HIS A 178 -17.74 -4.63 11.74
C HIS A 178 -17.74 -5.27 10.34
N PHE A 179 -16.73 -6.08 10.03
CA PHE A 179 -16.73 -6.84 8.79
C PHE A 179 -17.82 -7.89 8.74
N ALA A 180 -18.08 -8.61 9.83
CA ALA A 180 -19.16 -9.58 9.90
C ALA A 180 -20.54 -8.92 9.63
N GLU A 181 -20.79 -7.78 10.26
CA GLU A 181 -22.01 -6.97 10.04
C GLU A 181 -22.07 -6.43 8.59
N ALA A 182 -20.98 -5.86 8.08
CA ALA A 182 -20.92 -5.31 6.74
C ALA A 182 -21.10 -6.38 5.65
N LEU A 183 -20.55 -7.59 5.83
CA LEU A 183 -20.76 -8.72 4.93
C LEU A 183 -22.21 -9.18 4.93
N GLN A 184 -22.85 -9.17 6.09
CA GLN A 184 -24.29 -9.46 6.18
C GLN A 184 -25.12 -8.37 5.51
N ALA A 185 -24.88 -7.10 5.82
CA ALA A 185 -25.59 -5.96 5.27
C ALA A 185 -25.44 -5.82 3.76
N SER A 186 -24.24 -6.11 3.21
CA SER A 186 -23.98 -6.12 1.77
C SER A 186 -24.64 -7.31 1.04
N GLY A 187 -25.15 -8.30 1.78
CA GLY A 187 -25.68 -9.54 1.24
C GLY A 187 -24.60 -10.52 0.75
N ALA A 188 -23.32 -10.31 1.12
CA ALA A 188 -22.22 -11.20 0.73
C ALA A 188 -22.41 -12.62 1.25
N LEU A 189 -22.95 -12.78 2.46
CA LEU A 189 -23.22 -14.11 3.03
C LEU A 189 -24.31 -14.84 2.24
N LYS A 190 -25.36 -14.13 1.81
CA LYS A 190 -26.42 -14.71 0.95
C LYS A 190 -25.87 -15.06 -0.44
N ALA A 191 -25.01 -14.23 -1.01
CA ALA A 191 -24.34 -14.52 -2.27
C ALA A 191 -23.43 -15.75 -2.15
N LEU A 192 -22.74 -15.91 -1.02
CA LEU A 192 -21.94 -17.09 -0.72
C LEU A 192 -22.79 -18.35 -0.67
N ASP A 193 -23.96 -18.33 0.02
CA ASP A 193 -24.89 -19.45 0.04
C ASP A 193 -25.37 -19.82 -1.40
N GLY A 194 -25.58 -18.81 -2.25
CA GLY A 194 -25.90 -19.01 -3.68
C GLY A 194 -24.75 -19.67 -4.47
N VAL A 195 -23.49 -19.31 -4.18
CA VAL A 195 -22.31 -19.96 -4.76
C VAL A 195 -22.25 -21.44 -4.35
N VAL A 196 -22.49 -21.73 -3.07
CA VAL A 196 -22.55 -23.12 -2.56
C VAL A 196 -23.64 -23.91 -3.24
N ALA A 197 -24.85 -23.36 -3.33
CA ALA A 197 -25.98 -24.03 -3.99
C ALA A 197 -25.69 -24.34 -5.47
N LYS A 198 -25.00 -23.43 -6.17
CA LYS A 198 -24.71 -23.56 -7.60
C LYS A 198 -23.51 -24.48 -7.91
N TYR A 199 -22.45 -24.41 -7.10
CA TYR A 199 -21.17 -25.08 -7.39
C TYR A 199 -20.85 -26.23 -6.44
N GLY A 200 -21.71 -26.46 -5.44
CA GLY A 200 -21.61 -27.56 -4.48
C GLY A 200 -20.79 -27.23 -3.23
N ALA A 201 -21.06 -27.94 -2.16
CA ALA A 201 -20.41 -27.75 -0.84
C ALA A 201 -18.91 -28.10 -0.83
N GLY A 202 -18.40 -28.80 -1.85
CA GLY A 202 -16.97 -29.08 -1.98
C GLY A 202 -16.09 -27.85 -2.20
N VAL A 203 -16.69 -26.70 -2.57
CA VAL A 203 -16.04 -25.41 -2.70
C VAL A 203 -15.78 -24.75 -1.34
N ILE A 204 -16.45 -25.23 -0.27
CA ILE A 204 -16.48 -24.58 1.03
C ILE A 204 -16.32 -25.62 2.13
N ARG A 205 -15.29 -25.45 2.95
CA ARG A 205 -15.08 -26.21 4.18
C ARG A 205 -15.62 -25.45 5.39
N THR A 206 -15.89 -26.14 6.48
CA THR A 206 -16.40 -25.67 7.78
C THR A 206 -16.03 -24.23 8.15
N ASP A 207 -17.04 -23.41 8.50
CA ASP A 207 -16.94 -22.00 8.91
C ASP A 207 -16.48 -21.00 7.84
N THR A 208 -17.02 -21.13 6.65
CA THR A 208 -16.71 -20.25 5.54
C THR A 208 -17.08 -18.78 5.80
N ARG A 209 -18.05 -18.51 6.65
CA ARG A 209 -18.45 -17.12 6.99
C ARG A 209 -17.37 -16.42 7.78
N SER A 210 -16.84 -17.05 8.84
CA SER A 210 -15.73 -16.49 9.62
C SER A 210 -14.45 -16.40 8.79
N TRP A 211 -14.18 -17.40 7.95
CA TRP A 211 -13.06 -17.35 7.02
C TRP A 211 -13.18 -16.19 6.01
N LEU A 212 -14.37 -15.98 5.42
CA LEU A 212 -14.58 -14.87 4.49
C LEU A 212 -14.41 -13.52 5.18
N ALA A 213 -14.89 -13.38 6.42
CA ALA A 213 -14.70 -12.16 7.21
C ALA A 213 -13.23 -11.89 7.52
N GLU A 214 -12.45 -12.93 7.87
CA GLU A 214 -11.02 -12.83 8.13
C GLU A 214 -10.24 -12.41 6.88
N GLU A 215 -10.53 -13.03 5.73
CA GLU A 215 -9.90 -12.71 4.46
C GLU A 215 -10.29 -11.32 3.96
N ALA A 216 -11.55 -10.93 4.12
CA ALA A 216 -12.01 -9.58 3.80
C ALA A 216 -11.32 -8.53 4.68
N THR A 217 -11.20 -8.78 6.00
CA THR A 217 -10.46 -7.92 6.93
C THR A 217 -9.00 -7.79 6.51
N THR A 218 -8.35 -8.90 6.19
CA THR A 218 -6.96 -8.92 5.71
C THR A 218 -6.79 -8.10 4.43
N GLY A 219 -7.67 -8.29 3.45
CA GLY A 219 -7.66 -7.54 2.20
C GLY A 219 -7.89 -6.05 2.40
N ALA A 220 -8.83 -5.70 3.28
CA ALA A 220 -9.13 -4.30 3.59
C ALA A 220 -7.98 -3.58 4.28
N LEU A 221 -7.35 -4.19 5.27
CA LEU A 221 -6.17 -3.63 5.93
C LEU A 221 -4.99 -3.49 4.96
N LYS A 222 -4.78 -4.47 4.09
CA LYS A 222 -3.77 -4.37 3.03
C LYS A 222 -4.02 -3.18 2.11
N GLY A 223 -5.26 -2.96 1.70
CA GLY A 223 -5.64 -1.81 0.88
C GLY A 223 -5.44 -0.48 1.61
N LEU A 224 -5.80 -0.40 2.90
CA LEU A 224 -5.61 0.78 3.72
C LEU A 224 -4.11 1.15 3.82
N PHE A 225 -3.27 0.22 4.23
CA PHE A 225 -1.83 0.48 4.35
C PHE A 225 -1.14 0.71 3.00
N TYR A 226 -1.65 0.14 1.91
CA TYR A 226 -1.19 0.47 0.57
C TYR A 226 -1.36 1.96 0.25
N TYR A 227 -2.54 2.53 0.51
CA TYR A 227 -2.77 3.95 0.26
C TYR A 227 -2.07 4.86 1.26
N VAL A 228 -2.01 4.49 2.54
CA VAL A 228 -1.21 5.24 3.53
C VAL A 228 0.25 5.32 3.10
N ALA A 229 0.83 4.23 2.61
CA ALA A 229 2.20 4.21 2.09
C ALA A 229 2.39 5.12 0.87
N ARG A 230 1.42 5.11 -0.04
CA ARG A 230 1.48 5.98 -1.22
C ARG A 230 1.40 7.47 -0.87
N GLU A 231 0.56 7.83 0.08
CA GLU A 231 0.46 9.21 0.55
C GLU A 231 1.71 9.61 1.35
N GLU A 232 2.28 8.72 2.17
CA GLU A 232 3.56 8.95 2.84
C GLU A 232 4.67 9.25 1.82
N GLN A 233 4.80 8.40 0.79
CA GLN A 233 5.78 8.61 -0.28
C GLN A 233 5.55 9.94 -1.01
N ALA A 234 4.30 10.30 -1.27
CA ALA A 234 3.96 11.56 -1.93
C ALA A 234 4.38 12.77 -1.08
N ILE A 235 4.11 12.76 0.24
CA ILE A 235 4.52 13.83 1.17
C ILE A 235 6.05 13.93 1.24
N ARG A 236 6.76 12.80 1.26
CA ARG A 236 8.23 12.79 1.32
C ARG A 236 8.88 13.32 0.05
N ARG A 237 8.33 13.04 -1.13
CA ARG A 237 8.94 13.35 -2.44
C ARG A 237 8.42 14.64 -3.06
N ASP A 238 7.17 15.03 -2.82
CA ASP A 238 6.53 16.16 -3.49
C ASP A 238 6.32 17.34 -2.51
N PRO A 239 7.05 18.45 -2.68
CA PRO A 239 6.88 19.64 -1.86
C PRO A 239 5.44 20.22 -1.88
N VAL A 240 4.70 20.04 -2.99
CA VAL A 240 3.31 20.51 -3.11
C VAL A 240 2.36 19.77 -2.16
N LYS A 241 2.70 18.54 -1.81
CA LYS A 241 1.92 17.74 -0.85
C LYS A 241 2.12 18.15 0.61
N ARG A 242 3.12 18.99 0.89
CA ARG A 242 3.42 19.53 2.22
C ARG A 242 2.57 20.76 2.47
N THR A 243 1.30 20.55 2.80
CA THR A 243 0.27 21.58 2.83
C THR A 243 0.40 22.57 3.99
N SER A 244 1.11 22.24 5.06
CA SER A 244 1.35 23.14 6.20
C SER A 244 2.80 23.59 6.29
N ASP A 245 3.03 24.69 7.03
CA ASP A 245 4.39 25.17 7.34
C ASP A 245 5.19 24.14 8.14
N LEU A 246 4.51 23.40 8.99
CA LEU A 246 5.12 22.37 9.81
C LEU A 246 5.61 21.19 8.94
N LEU A 247 4.78 20.74 8.00
CA LEU A 247 5.17 19.71 7.02
C LEU A 247 6.34 20.18 6.15
N ARG A 248 6.33 21.45 5.73
CA ARG A 248 7.45 22.04 4.98
C ARG A 248 8.73 22.09 5.80
N LYS A 249 8.64 22.41 7.10
CA LYS A 249 9.82 22.43 8.00
C LYS A 249 10.38 21.03 8.26
N VAL A 250 9.52 20.03 8.47
CA VAL A 250 9.95 18.67 8.83
C VAL A 250 10.46 17.87 7.62
N PHE A 251 9.84 18.05 6.44
CA PHE A 251 10.17 17.30 5.23
C PHE A 251 10.84 18.14 4.13
N GLY A 252 11.06 19.42 4.36
CA GLY A 252 11.53 20.38 3.37
C GLY A 252 13.03 20.68 3.40
N GLY A 253 13.83 19.89 4.15
CA GLY A 253 15.29 20.04 4.25
C GLY A 253 16.03 19.67 2.98
#